data_04337dda8629f3eab0e96a3fdf8f5eda
#
_entry.id   04337dda8629f3eab0e96a3fdf8f5eda
#
_cell.length_a   1.000
_cell.length_b   1.000
_cell.length_c   1.000
_cell.angle_alpha   90.00
_cell.angle_beta   90.00
_cell.angle_gamma   90.00
#
_symmetry.space_group_name_H-M   'P 1'
#
loop_
_entity.id
_entity.type
_entity.pdbx_description
1 polymer ?
#
loop_
_entity_poly.entity_id
_entity_poly.type
_entity_poly.pdbx_seq_one_letter_code
_entity_poly.pdbx_strand_id
1 'polypeptide(L)'
;QIVIIPICLGLAVKSLLPKLAEQATDYLPAVSAIAISLIIAGVIAVSRDNIVKTSGIILLVVICHNCLGYLLGFILARITGMSWKKAIALSVEVGMQNSGLATGLAKTHFTSMPMATVPGAIFSAWHNISGALLAWIFVNFLNPKYAPAEEEESVSSQA
;
A
#
# COMPACT_ATOMS: atom_id res chain seq x y z
N GLN A 1 -9.29 13.11 -10.50
CA GLN A 1 -8.21 14.08 -10.75
C GLN A 1 -6.91 13.71 -10.03
N ILE A 2 -6.96 13.44 -8.71
CA ILE A 2 -5.76 13.18 -7.87
C ILE A 2 -4.93 11.98 -8.34
N VAL A 3 -5.52 11.01 -9.00
CA VAL A 3 -4.83 9.79 -9.48
C VAL A 3 -4.54 9.88 -10.97
N ILE A 4 -5.53 10.22 -11.78
CA ILE A 4 -5.40 10.19 -13.25
C ILE A 4 -4.38 11.21 -13.76
N ILE A 5 -4.43 12.45 -13.25
CA ILE A 5 -3.52 13.52 -13.71
C ILE A 5 -2.05 13.16 -13.46
N PRO A 6 -1.62 12.74 -12.26
CA PRO A 6 -0.21 12.34 -12.04
C PRO A 6 0.23 11.16 -12.91
N ILE A 7 -0.66 10.16 -13.12
CA ILE A 7 -0.33 9.02 -13.98
C ILE A 7 -0.14 9.47 -15.43
N CYS A 8 -1.05 10.27 -15.96
CA CYS A 8 -0.93 10.79 -17.33
C CYS A 8 0.32 11.67 -17.52
N LEU A 9 0.64 12.50 -16.51
CA LEU A 9 1.87 13.30 -16.53
C LEU A 9 3.12 12.40 -16.48
N GLY A 10 3.14 11.39 -15.64
CA GLY A 10 4.24 10.43 -15.57
C GLY A 10 4.47 9.68 -16.89
N LEU A 11 3.38 9.23 -17.52
CA LEU A 11 3.44 8.60 -18.85
C LEU A 11 3.92 9.57 -19.92
N ALA A 12 3.46 10.81 -19.90
CA ALA A 12 3.90 11.84 -20.85
C ALA A 12 5.40 12.13 -20.68
N VAL A 13 5.89 12.30 -19.45
CA VAL A 13 7.32 12.49 -19.19
C VAL A 13 8.13 11.28 -19.66
N LYS A 14 7.68 10.06 -19.38
CA LYS A 14 8.34 8.84 -19.85
C LYS A 14 8.39 8.76 -21.38
N SER A 15 7.33 9.19 -22.05
CA SER A 15 7.23 9.18 -23.52
C SER A 15 8.08 10.27 -24.18
N LEU A 16 8.07 11.49 -23.63
CA LEU A 16 8.73 12.64 -24.22
C LEU A 16 10.21 12.77 -23.82
N LEU A 17 10.56 12.33 -22.60
CA LEU A 17 11.88 12.45 -22.00
C LEU A 17 12.35 11.13 -21.37
N PRO A 18 12.51 10.04 -22.18
CA PRO A 18 12.78 8.70 -21.65
C PRO A 18 14.07 8.64 -20.82
N LYS A 19 15.13 9.32 -21.22
CA LYS A 19 16.40 9.35 -20.47
C LYS A 19 16.27 10.00 -19.09
N LEU A 20 15.48 11.08 -18.99
CA LEU A 20 15.21 11.74 -17.71
C LEU A 20 14.34 10.83 -16.79
N ALA A 21 13.34 10.18 -17.38
CA ALA A 21 12.50 9.25 -16.65
C ALA A 21 13.30 8.06 -16.10
N GLU A 22 14.21 7.50 -16.88
CA GLU A 22 15.08 6.40 -16.47
C GLU A 22 15.99 6.81 -15.29
N GLN A 23 16.67 7.95 -15.39
CA GLN A 23 17.48 8.48 -14.29
C GLN A 23 16.66 8.79 -13.03
N ALA A 24 15.45 9.33 -13.20
CA ALA A 24 14.58 9.63 -12.08
C ALA A 24 14.10 8.35 -11.36
N THR A 25 13.96 7.22 -12.07
CA THR A 25 13.50 5.95 -11.49
C THR A 25 14.43 5.46 -10.36
N ASP A 26 15.70 5.75 -10.40
CA ASP A 26 16.67 5.36 -9.38
C ASP A 26 16.47 6.12 -8.05
N TYR A 27 16.04 7.38 -8.13
CA TYR A 27 15.88 8.26 -6.95
C TYR A 27 14.44 8.35 -6.46
N LEU A 28 13.44 8.17 -7.35
CA LEU A 28 12.02 8.30 -7.01
C LEU A 28 11.57 7.44 -5.83
N PRO A 29 12.01 6.16 -5.68
CA PRO A 29 11.61 5.35 -4.53
C PRO A 29 12.05 5.96 -3.20
N ALA A 30 13.29 6.45 -3.10
CA ALA A 30 13.82 7.07 -1.89
C ALA A 30 13.10 8.39 -1.58
N VAL A 31 12.91 9.25 -2.58
CA VAL A 31 12.19 10.52 -2.45
C VAL A 31 10.74 10.27 -2.00
N SER A 32 10.07 9.31 -2.63
CA SER A 32 8.70 8.94 -2.28
C SER A 32 8.59 8.39 -0.85
N ALA A 33 9.53 7.53 -0.44
CA ALA A 33 9.57 6.99 0.91
C ALA A 33 9.73 8.09 1.97
N ILE A 34 10.64 9.05 1.74
CA ILE A 34 10.84 10.20 2.63
C ILE A 34 9.57 11.06 2.68
N ALA A 35 9.00 11.41 1.52
CA ALA A 35 7.79 12.23 1.43
C ALA A 35 6.60 11.57 2.15
N ILE A 36 6.38 10.27 1.92
CA ILE A 36 5.32 9.50 2.58
C ILE A 36 5.55 9.47 4.10
N SER A 37 6.78 9.24 4.55
CA SER A 37 7.14 9.21 5.98
C SER A 37 6.85 10.55 6.66
N LEU A 38 7.17 11.67 6.02
CA LEU A 38 6.88 13.01 6.53
C LEU A 38 5.38 13.29 6.60
N ILE A 39 4.63 12.89 5.58
CA ILE A 39 3.16 13.02 5.57
C ILE A 39 2.54 12.21 6.71
N ILE A 40 2.97 10.95 6.89
CA ILE A 40 2.48 10.08 7.97
C ILE A 40 2.81 10.69 9.34
N ALA A 41 4.03 11.16 9.54
CA ALA A 41 4.45 11.82 10.78
C ALA A 41 3.58 13.05 11.08
N GLY A 42 3.31 13.88 10.07
CA GLY A 42 2.42 15.04 10.19
C GLY A 42 0.99 14.66 10.57
N VAL A 43 0.42 13.65 9.91
CA VAL A 43 -0.93 13.15 10.20
C VAL A 43 -1.03 12.61 11.63
N ILE A 44 -0.05 11.83 12.08
CA ILE A 44 0.00 11.28 13.44
C ILE A 44 0.15 12.40 14.46
N ALA A 45 1.03 13.38 14.23
CA ALA A 45 1.26 14.50 15.13
C ALA A 45 -0.02 15.32 15.36
N VAL A 46 -0.75 15.66 14.29
CA VAL A 46 -2.01 16.41 14.36
C VAL A 46 -3.13 15.61 15.03
N SER A 47 -3.15 14.29 14.84
CA SER A 47 -4.20 13.42 15.38
C SER A 47 -3.88 12.80 16.73
N ARG A 48 -2.72 13.10 17.33
CA ARG A 48 -2.17 12.45 18.54
C ARG A 48 -3.19 12.30 19.65
N ASP A 49 -3.82 13.38 20.06
CA ASP A 49 -4.73 13.40 21.22
C ASP A 49 -5.99 12.55 20.97
N ASN A 50 -6.48 12.55 19.73
CA ASN A 50 -7.60 11.73 19.32
C ASN A 50 -7.21 10.24 19.23
N ILE A 51 -6.01 9.95 18.73
CA ILE A 51 -5.47 8.59 18.68
C ILE A 51 -5.37 8.00 20.09
N VAL A 52 -4.81 8.75 21.05
CA VAL A 52 -4.64 8.28 22.44
C VAL A 52 -5.99 8.04 23.13
N LYS A 53 -6.99 8.90 22.88
CA LYS A 53 -8.32 8.78 23.52
C LYS A 53 -9.17 7.63 22.99
N THR A 54 -8.98 7.25 21.74
CA THR A 54 -9.93 6.34 21.03
C THR A 54 -9.27 5.05 20.55
N SER A 55 -8.01 4.81 20.89
CA SER A 55 -7.11 3.90 20.19
C SER A 55 -7.51 2.42 20.17
N GLY A 56 -8.12 1.90 21.21
CA GLY A 56 -8.30 0.43 21.32
C GLY A 56 -9.22 -0.16 20.25
N ILE A 57 -10.47 0.32 20.19
CA ILE A 57 -11.47 -0.24 19.26
C ILE A 57 -11.13 0.15 17.81
N ILE A 58 -10.73 1.40 17.58
CA ILE A 58 -10.39 1.85 16.23
C ILE A 58 -9.15 1.11 15.71
N LEU A 59 -8.15 0.89 16.55
CA LEU A 59 -6.98 0.08 16.17
C LEU A 59 -7.39 -1.35 15.79
N LEU A 60 -8.26 -1.99 16.57
CA LEU A 60 -8.76 -3.32 16.25
C LEU A 60 -9.49 -3.34 14.90
N VAL A 61 -10.37 -2.38 14.65
CA VAL A 61 -11.09 -2.25 13.37
C VAL A 61 -10.11 -2.05 12.20
N VAL A 62 -9.11 -1.21 12.37
CA VAL A 62 -8.06 -0.96 11.38
C VAL A 62 -7.26 -2.22 11.08
N ILE A 63 -6.87 -2.97 12.10
CA ILE A 63 -6.16 -4.26 11.96
C ILE A 63 -7.02 -5.26 11.19
N CYS A 64 -8.28 -5.45 11.61
CA CYS A 64 -9.21 -6.36 10.95
C CYS A 64 -9.44 -5.97 9.48
N HIS A 65 -9.67 -4.68 9.21
CA HIS A 65 -9.88 -4.17 7.85
C HIS A 65 -8.66 -4.43 6.95
N ASN A 66 -7.46 -4.15 7.44
CA ASN A 66 -6.22 -4.38 6.72
C ASN A 66 -5.98 -5.89 6.46
N CYS A 67 -6.15 -6.74 7.47
CA CYS A 67 -6.02 -8.18 7.33
C CYS A 67 -7.03 -8.77 6.34
N LEU A 68 -8.28 -8.30 6.37
CA LEU A 68 -9.30 -8.68 5.40
C LEU A 68 -8.90 -8.24 3.99
N GLY A 69 -8.34 -7.04 3.83
CA GLY A 69 -7.80 -6.57 2.54
C GLY A 69 -6.73 -7.52 1.99
N TYR A 70 -5.74 -7.87 2.80
CA TYR A 70 -4.71 -8.84 2.42
C TYR A 70 -5.29 -10.20 2.04
N LEU A 71 -6.19 -10.73 2.87
CA LEU A 71 -6.80 -12.05 2.67
C LEU A 71 -7.64 -12.07 1.39
N LEU A 72 -8.54 -11.10 1.21
CA LEU A 72 -9.43 -11.04 0.05
C LEU A 72 -8.64 -10.82 -1.24
N GLY A 73 -7.64 -9.93 -1.23
CA GLY A 73 -6.76 -9.71 -2.39
C GLY A 73 -6.05 -10.99 -2.80
N PHE A 74 -5.51 -11.74 -1.84
CA PHE A 74 -4.86 -13.01 -2.10
C PHE A 74 -5.82 -14.08 -2.63
N ILE A 75 -6.98 -14.27 -1.97
CA ILE A 75 -7.97 -15.26 -2.38
C ILE A 75 -8.48 -14.97 -3.79
N LEU A 76 -8.86 -13.72 -4.08
CA LEU A 76 -9.34 -13.33 -5.41
C LEU A 76 -8.29 -13.57 -6.49
N ALA A 77 -7.02 -13.23 -6.24
CA ALA A 77 -5.94 -13.50 -7.16
C ALA A 77 -5.79 -15.01 -7.44
N ARG A 78 -5.87 -15.85 -6.39
CA ARG A 78 -5.74 -17.30 -6.56
C ARG A 78 -6.94 -17.92 -7.29
N ILE A 79 -8.15 -17.46 -7.02
CA ILE A 79 -9.37 -17.93 -7.71
C ILE A 79 -9.33 -17.55 -9.20
N THR A 80 -8.77 -16.38 -9.53
CA THR A 80 -8.62 -15.95 -10.94
C THR A 80 -7.44 -16.60 -11.67
N GLY A 81 -6.75 -17.57 -11.05
CA GLY A 81 -5.65 -18.30 -11.65
C GLY A 81 -4.31 -17.55 -11.71
N MET A 82 -4.16 -16.46 -10.95
CA MET A 82 -2.89 -15.74 -10.91
C MET A 82 -1.82 -16.59 -10.25
N SER A 83 -0.57 -16.45 -10.71
CA SER A 83 0.60 -17.08 -10.10
C SER A 83 0.77 -16.65 -8.64
N TRP A 84 1.50 -17.44 -7.85
CA TRP A 84 1.74 -17.15 -6.44
C TRP A 84 2.35 -15.76 -6.22
N LYS A 85 3.35 -15.39 -7.01
CA LYS A 85 4.00 -14.06 -6.93
C LYS A 85 3.01 -12.91 -7.20
N LYS A 86 2.15 -13.07 -8.22
CA LYS A 86 1.11 -12.07 -8.53
C LYS A 86 0.03 -12.00 -7.45
N ALA A 87 -0.33 -13.14 -6.86
CA ALA A 87 -1.31 -13.18 -5.78
C ALA A 87 -0.80 -12.47 -4.52
N ILE A 88 0.49 -12.61 -4.19
CA ILE A 88 1.13 -11.86 -3.10
C ILE A 88 1.11 -10.36 -3.41
N ALA A 89 1.52 -9.95 -4.61
CA ALA A 89 1.50 -8.54 -5.00
C ALA A 89 0.10 -7.93 -4.91
N LEU A 90 -0.92 -8.63 -5.42
CA LEU A 90 -2.31 -8.17 -5.33
C LEU A 90 -2.82 -8.14 -3.88
N SER A 91 -2.44 -9.11 -3.05
CA SER A 91 -2.75 -9.11 -1.62
C SER A 91 -2.24 -7.85 -0.93
N VAL A 92 -0.96 -7.51 -1.16
CA VAL A 92 -0.35 -6.30 -0.60
C VAL A 92 -1.05 -5.04 -1.12
N GLU A 93 -1.31 -4.95 -2.42
CA GLU A 93 -1.99 -3.80 -3.04
C GLU A 93 -3.39 -3.56 -2.49
N VAL A 94 -4.19 -4.62 -2.32
CA VAL A 94 -5.55 -4.50 -1.76
C VAL A 94 -5.53 -4.18 -0.26
N GLY A 95 -4.54 -4.67 0.47
CA GLY A 95 -4.40 -4.39 1.91
C GLY A 95 -3.82 -3.01 2.20
N MET A 96 -2.88 -2.53 1.39
CA MET A 96 -2.24 -1.21 1.57
C MET A 96 -3.05 -0.11 0.87
N GLN A 97 -3.94 0.52 1.62
CA GLN A 97 -4.85 1.54 1.09
C GLN A 97 -4.29 2.96 1.25
N ASN A 98 -4.82 3.89 0.47
CA ASN A 98 -4.45 5.30 0.53
C ASN A 98 -5.10 6.00 1.74
N SER A 99 -4.51 5.80 2.90
CA SER A 99 -4.96 6.37 4.17
C SER A 99 -4.84 7.90 4.22
N GLY A 100 -3.88 8.48 3.50
CA GLY A 100 -3.76 9.94 3.35
C GLY A 100 -4.95 10.55 2.64
N LEU A 101 -5.38 9.95 1.53
CA LEU A 101 -6.58 10.34 0.81
C LEU A 101 -7.84 10.16 1.69
N ALA A 102 -7.97 9.04 2.39
CA ALA A 102 -9.08 8.78 3.30
C ALA A 102 -9.17 9.85 4.40
N THR A 103 -8.05 10.19 5.03
CA THR A 103 -7.97 11.26 6.04
C THR A 103 -8.33 12.61 5.46
N GLY A 104 -7.85 12.95 4.26
CA GLY A 104 -8.18 14.18 3.57
C GLY A 104 -9.66 14.30 3.23
N LEU A 105 -10.26 13.25 2.69
CA LEU A 105 -11.70 13.19 2.41
C LEU A 105 -12.54 13.28 3.69
N ALA A 106 -12.14 12.58 4.74
CA ALA A 106 -12.80 12.65 6.04
C ALA A 106 -12.78 14.09 6.58
N LYS A 107 -11.66 14.78 6.53
CA LYS A 107 -11.53 16.17 6.96
C LYS A 107 -12.41 17.13 6.15
N THR A 108 -12.56 16.87 4.85
CA THR A 108 -13.33 17.76 3.95
C THR A 108 -14.83 17.53 4.04
N HIS A 109 -15.27 16.28 4.13
CA HIS A 109 -16.68 15.93 4.04
C HIS A 109 -17.37 15.71 5.39
N PHE A 110 -16.61 15.43 6.44
CA PHE A 110 -17.11 15.18 7.80
C PHE A 110 -16.63 16.25 8.79
N THR A 111 -16.76 17.51 8.42
CA THR A 111 -16.29 18.67 9.21
C THR A 111 -16.91 18.75 10.61
N SER A 112 -18.16 18.27 10.76
CA SER A 112 -18.85 18.17 12.04
C SER A 112 -18.40 16.99 12.92
N MET A 113 -17.60 16.08 12.37
CA MET A 113 -17.13 14.86 13.04
C MET A 113 -15.59 14.77 13.00
N PRO A 114 -14.85 15.52 13.82
CA PRO A 114 -13.38 15.53 13.80
C PRO A 114 -12.75 14.14 13.96
N MET A 115 -13.44 13.24 14.66
CA MET A 115 -13.00 11.86 14.87
C MET A 115 -12.98 11.01 13.59
N ALA A 116 -13.66 11.42 12.52
CA ALA A 116 -13.67 10.69 11.25
C ALA A 116 -12.28 10.58 10.59
N THR A 117 -11.35 11.45 10.95
CA THR A 117 -9.95 11.41 10.44
C THR A 117 -9.07 10.37 11.16
N VAL A 118 -9.46 9.95 12.37
CA VAL A 118 -8.63 9.10 13.24
C VAL A 118 -8.37 7.72 12.64
N PRO A 119 -9.36 6.99 12.06
CA PRO A 119 -9.09 5.70 11.45
C PRO A 119 -8.04 5.76 10.35
N GLY A 120 -8.11 6.78 9.47
CA GLY A 120 -7.11 6.98 8.41
C GLY A 120 -5.72 7.26 8.97
N ALA A 121 -5.61 8.05 10.05
CA ALA A 121 -4.34 8.34 10.71
C ALA A 121 -3.70 7.07 11.33
N ILE A 122 -4.50 6.27 12.04
CA ILE A 122 -4.04 5.00 12.61
C ILE A 122 -3.68 4.02 11.50
N PHE A 123 -4.49 3.94 10.44
CA PHE A 123 -4.23 3.09 9.29
C PHE A 123 -2.90 3.47 8.61
N SER A 124 -2.57 4.76 8.51
CA SER A 124 -1.30 5.23 7.94
C SER A 124 -0.07 4.63 8.63
N ALA A 125 -0.10 4.50 9.95
CA ALA A 125 0.98 3.87 10.70
C ALA A 125 0.93 2.33 10.58
N TRP A 126 -0.25 1.75 10.77
CA TRP A 126 -0.44 0.30 10.85
C TRP A 126 -0.10 -0.40 9.53
N HIS A 127 -0.62 0.06 8.39
CA HIS A 127 -0.43 -0.65 7.12
C HIS A 127 1.04 -0.70 6.67
N ASN A 128 1.87 0.27 7.04
CA ASN A 128 3.31 0.23 6.77
C ASN A 128 4.00 -0.86 7.61
N ILE A 129 3.63 -1.00 8.89
CA ILE A 129 4.16 -2.05 9.78
C ILE A 129 3.69 -3.42 9.28
N SER A 130 2.39 -3.58 9.06
CA SER A 130 1.80 -4.86 8.64
C SER A 130 2.25 -5.27 7.24
N GLY A 131 2.40 -4.33 6.31
CA GLY A 131 2.90 -4.59 4.96
C GLY A 131 4.36 -5.07 4.96
N ALA A 132 5.23 -4.42 5.75
CA ALA A 132 6.60 -4.85 5.92
C ALA A 132 6.69 -6.24 6.57
N LEU A 133 5.87 -6.50 7.59
CA LEU A 133 5.80 -7.81 8.23
C LEU A 133 5.30 -8.90 7.26
N LEU A 134 4.25 -8.58 6.50
CA LEU A 134 3.70 -9.51 5.51
C LEU A 134 4.73 -9.84 4.42
N ALA A 135 5.41 -8.82 3.89
CA ALA A 135 6.47 -9.00 2.91
C ALA A 135 7.61 -9.88 3.46
N TRP A 136 8.02 -9.64 4.72
CA TRP A 136 9.03 -10.45 5.38
C TRP A 136 8.60 -11.91 5.54
N ILE A 137 7.35 -12.17 5.93
CA ILE A 137 6.78 -13.52 6.03
C ILE A 137 6.81 -14.22 4.66
N PHE A 138 6.38 -13.55 3.60
CA PHE A 138 6.37 -14.13 2.27
C PHE A 138 7.78 -14.46 1.77
N VAL A 139 8.74 -13.56 1.95
CA VAL A 139 10.13 -13.78 1.50
C VAL A 139 10.78 -14.93 2.25
N ASN A 140 10.62 -15.01 3.58
CA ASN A 140 11.38 -15.95 4.38
C ASN A 140 10.71 -17.32 4.56
N PHE A 141 9.38 -17.39 4.54
CA PHE A 141 8.65 -18.61 4.87
C PHE A 141 7.84 -19.20 3.73
N LEU A 142 7.36 -18.39 2.81
CA LEU A 142 6.44 -18.85 1.78
C LEU A 142 7.05 -18.86 0.38
N ASN A 143 7.92 -17.92 0.03
CA ASN A 143 8.57 -17.87 -1.27
C ASN A 143 9.49 -19.07 -1.56
N PRO A 144 10.30 -19.58 -0.61
CA PRO A 144 11.16 -20.75 -0.85
C PRO A 144 10.41 -22.04 -1.19
N LYS A 145 9.14 -22.14 -0.79
CA LYS A 145 8.31 -23.35 -1.03
C LYS A 145 7.59 -23.36 -2.37
N TYR A 146 7.27 -22.17 -2.92
CA TYR A 146 6.32 -22.04 -4.04
C TYR A 146 6.91 -21.35 -5.27
N ALA A 147 8.08 -20.69 -5.15
CA ALA A 147 8.75 -20.02 -6.26
C ALA A 147 9.52 -20.94 -7.23
N PRO A 148 10.11 -22.07 -6.81
CA PRO A 148 10.94 -22.87 -7.71
C PRO A 148 10.17 -23.45 -8.90
N ALA A 149 8.93 -23.87 -8.70
CA ALA A 149 8.12 -24.48 -9.75
C ALA A 149 7.64 -23.50 -10.84
N GLU A 150 7.45 -22.22 -10.49
CA GLU A 150 6.97 -21.21 -11.44
C GLU A 150 8.10 -20.64 -12.33
N GLU A 151 9.35 -20.67 -11.87
CA GLU A 151 10.50 -20.25 -12.67
C GLU A 151 10.87 -21.29 -13.75
N GLU A 152 10.78 -22.57 -13.44
CA GLU A 152 11.01 -23.65 -14.42
C GLU A 152 9.96 -23.66 -15.52
N GLU A 153 8.68 -23.42 -15.19
CA GLU A 153 7.59 -23.36 -16.18
C GLU A 153 7.70 -22.15 -17.11
N SER A 154 8.12 -20.99 -16.60
CA SER A 154 8.30 -19.77 -17.39
C SER A 154 9.48 -19.85 -18.35
N VAL A 155 10.56 -20.53 -17.96
CA VAL A 155 11.75 -20.77 -18.81
C VAL A 155 11.42 -21.81 -19.88
N SER A 156 10.69 -22.87 -19.54
CA SER A 156 10.31 -23.92 -20.50
C SER A 156 9.30 -23.46 -21.55
N SER A 157 8.47 -22.43 -21.25
CA SER A 157 7.51 -21.87 -22.20
C SER A 157 8.10 -20.83 -23.15
N GLN A 158 9.35 -20.41 -22.93
CA GLN A 158 10.08 -19.46 -23.79
C GLN A 158 11.20 -20.12 -24.62
N ALA A 159 11.41 -21.42 -24.46
CA ALA A 159 12.31 -22.24 -25.27
C ALA A 159 11.55 -23.03 -26.33
#